data_b7ecb0dbbf0119651ed543699c9730c8
#
_entry.id   b7ecb0dbbf0119651ed543699c9730c8
#
_cell.length_a   1.000
_cell.length_b   1.000
_cell.length_c   1.000
_cell.angle_alpha   90.00
_cell.angle_beta   90.00
_cell.angle_gamma   90.00
#
_symmetry.space_group_name_H-M   'P 1'
#
loop_
_entity.id
_entity.type
_entity.pdbx_description
1 polymer ?
#
loop_
_entity_poly.entity_id
_entity_poly.type
_entity_poly.pdbx_seq_one_letter_code
_entity_poly.pdbx_strand_id
1 'polypeptide(L)' 'GSRMLLSDVGCGAALARGSLIAASHTLFVNTRSMYDTAYAQTLLDEADKLLDIYVSRADAVSDAVSAQLRQEA' A
#
# COMPACT_ATOMS: atom_id res chain seq x y z
N GLY A 1 10.53 24.17 -4.79
CA GLY A 1 10.82 23.74 -6.10
C GLY A 1 10.43 22.31 -6.37
N SER A 2 10.82 21.82 -7.53
CA SER A 2 10.45 20.46 -7.99
C SER A 2 10.97 19.36 -7.05
N ARG A 3 12.10 19.55 -6.40
CA ARG A 3 12.68 18.61 -5.44
C ARG A 3 11.79 18.41 -4.23
N MET A 4 11.22 19.49 -3.71
CA MET A 4 10.30 19.43 -2.58
C MET A 4 9.01 18.73 -2.97
N LEU A 5 8.47 19.00 -4.15
CA LEU A 5 7.28 18.31 -4.67
C LEU A 5 7.57 16.81 -4.87
N LEU A 6 8.74 16.47 -5.36
CA LEU A 6 9.15 15.08 -5.55
C LEU A 6 9.21 14.34 -4.21
N SER A 7 9.79 14.97 -3.19
CA SER A 7 9.83 14.43 -1.83
C SER A 7 8.42 14.20 -1.29
N ASP A 8 7.51 15.15 -1.49
CA ASP A 8 6.12 15.03 -1.05
C ASP A 8 5.41 13.85 -1.72
N VAL A 9 5.66 13.64 -3.01
CA VAL A 9 5.12 12.48 -3.73
C VAL A 9 5.62 11.17 -3.12
N GLY A 10 6.91 11.10 -2.81
CA GLY A 10 7.50 9.93 -2.18
C GLY A 10 6.91 9.65 -0.79
N CYS A 11 6.75 10.69 0.02
CA CYS A 11 6.12 10.59 1.34
C CYS A 11 4.66 10.11 1.21
N GLY A 12 3.92 10.67 0.26
CA GLY A 12 2.54 10.27 0.00
C GLY A 12 2.43 8.80 -0.38
N ALA A 13 3.31 8.32 -1.24
CA ALA A 13 3.33 6.92 -1.64
C ALA A 13 3.63 5.99 -0.45
N ALA A 14 4.59 6.35 0.40
CA ALA A 14 4.96 5.57 1.57
C ALA A 14 3.80 5.52 2.59
N LEU A 15 3.13 6.64 2.82
CA LEU A 15 1.98 6.71 3.72
C LEU A 15 0.79 5.91 3.17
N ALA A 16 0.54 5.99 1.88
CA ALA A 16 -0.52 5.22 1.23
C ALA A 16 -0.27 3.71 1.37
N ARG A 17 0.97 3.29 1.16
CA ARG A 17 1.37 1.89 1.34
C ARG A 17 1.09 1.42 2.77
N GLY A 18 1.54 2.17 3.76
CA GLY A 18 1.30 1.86 5.16
C GLY A 18 -0.18 1.79 5.51
N SER A 19 -0.97 2.72 4.97
CA SER A 19 -2.42 2.77 5.19
C SER A 19 -3.13 1.55 4.61
N LEU A 20 -2.74 1.11 3.43
CA LEU A 20 -3.31 -0.09 2.80
C LEU A 20 -3.01 -1.33 3.63
N ILE A 21 -1.79 -1.49 4.09
CA ILE A 21 -1.38 -2.62 4.93
C ILE A 21 -2.11 -2.57 6.27
N ALA A 22 -2.19 -1.40 6.89
CA ALA A 22 -2.90 -1.23 8.15
C ALA A 22 -4.38 -1.59 8.02
N ALA A 23 -5.04 -1.15 6.95
CA ALA A 23 -6.43 -1.49 6.68
C ALA A 23 -6.62 -3.01 6.48
N SER A 24 -5.66 -3.67 5.83
CA SER A 24 -5.73 -5.13 5.64
C SER A 24 -5.67 -5.89 6.97
N HIS A 25 -4.90 -5.41 7.94
CA HIS A 25 -4.85 -6.04 9.27
C HIS A 25 -6.22 -6.01 9.94
N THR A 26 -6.94 -4.90 9.86
CA THR A 26 -8.31 -4.78 10.39
C THR A 26 -9.26 -5.74 9.68
N LEU A 27 -9.17 -5.83 8.36
CA LEU A 27 -9.96 -6.77 7.58
C LEU A 27 -9.70 -8.21 8.03
N PHE A 28 -8.44 -8.59 8.20
CA PHE A 28 -8.06 -9.95 8.59
C PHE A 28 -8.56 -10.33 9.98
N VAL A 29 -8.54 -9.38 10.93
CA VAL A 29 -9.12 -9.59 12.25
C VAL A 29 -10.63 -9.85 12.15
N ASN A 30 -11.32 -9.08 11.32
CA ASN A 30 -12.78 -9.22 11.18
C ASN A 30 -13.18 -10.50 10.44
N THR A 31 -12.47 -10.86 9.37
CA THR A 31 -12.80 -12.05 8.58
C THR A 31 -12.61 -13.35 9.35
N ARG A 32 -11.64 -13.40 10.26
CA ARG A 32 -11.36 -14.64 11.03
C ARG A 32 -12.49 -15.04 11.98
N SER A 33 -13.40 -14.12 12.31
CA SER A 33 -14.52 -14.37 13.21
C SER A 33 -15.85 -14.48 12.46
N MET A 34 -15.85 -14.45 11.14
CA MET A 34 -17.08 -14.54 10.34
C MET A 34 -17.61 -15.97 10.29
N TYR A 35 -18.95 -16.10 10.42
CA TYR A 35 -19.63 -17.40 10.29
C TYR A 35 -19.64 -17.88 8.84
N ASP A 36 -19.83 -16.95 7.89
CA ASP A 36 -19.81 -17.27 6.47
C ASP A 36 -18.36 -17.32 6.00
N THR A 37 -17.78 -18.52 6.07
CA THR A 37 -16.38 -18.73 5.72
C THR A 37 -16.12 -18.56 4.22
N ALA A 38 -17.11 -18.86 3.37
CA ALA A 38 -16.98 -18.66 1.92
C ALA A 38 -16.92 -17.18 1.59
N TYR A 39 -17.75 -16.37 2.22
CA TYR A 39 -17.72 -14.92 2.04
C TYR A 39 -16.42 -14.31 2.59
N ALA A 40 -15.99 -14.77 3.77
CA ALA A 40 -14.71 -14.34 4.33
C ALA A 40 -13.56 -14.62 3.37
N GLN A 41 -13.54 -15.80 2.75
CA GLN A 41 -12.49 -16.15 1.78
C GLN A 41 -12.54 -15.25 0.53
N THR A 42 -13.74 -14.90 0.07
CA THR A 42 -13.92 -13.96 -1.03
C THR A 42 -13.31 -12.60 -0.70
N LEU A 43 -13.54 -12.11 0.52
CA LEU A 43 -12.96 -10.84 0.99
C LEU A 43 -11.43 -10.91 1.07
N LEU A 44 -10.90 -12.02 1.58
CA LEU A 44 -9.45 -12.22 1.65
C LEU A 44 -8.80 -12.25 0.28
N ASP A 45 -9.39 -12.96 -0.67
CA ASP A 45 -8.90 -13.04 -2.04
C ASP A 45 -8.90 -11.67 -2.71
N GLU A 46 -9.95 -10.90 -2.51
CA GLU A 46 -10.04 -9.54 -3.05
C GLU A 46 -9.00 -8.61 -2.42
N ALA A 47 -8.82 -8.72 -1.11
CA ALA A 47 -7.81 -7.94 -0.40
C ALA A 47 -6.41 -8.26 -0.91
N ASP A 48 -6.09 -9.54 -1.12
CA ASP A 48 -4.79 -9.97 -1.63
C ASP A 48 -4.51 -9.38 -3.01
N LYS A 49 -5.50 -9.36 -3.90
CA LYS A 49 -5.37 -8.75 -5.22
C LYS A 49 -5.09 -7.25 -5.13
N LEU A 50 -5.84 -6.54 -4.28
CA LEU A 50 -5.69 -5.10 -4.11
C LEU A 50 -4.33 -4.76 -3.49
N LEU A 51 -3.89 -5.51 -2.50
CA LEU A 51 -2.57 -5.33 -1.90
C LEU A 51 -1.46 -5.56 -2.91
N ASP A 52 -1.56 -6.63 -3.68
CA ASP A 52 -0.55 -6.95 -4.70
C ASP A 52 -0.38 -5.81 -5.71
N ILE A 53 -1.49 -5.27 -6.20
CA ILE A 53 -1.47 -4.19 -7.20
C ILE A 53 -1.00 -2.88 -6.58
N TYR A 54 -1.63 -2.44 -5.50
CA TYR A 54 -1.46 -1.07 -5.02
C TYR A 54 -0.27 -0.88 -4.10
N VAL A 55 0.11 -1.88 -3.33
CA VAL A 55 1.37 -1.84 -2.57
C VAL A 55 2.54 -1.84 -3.55
N SER A 56 2.50 -2.65 -4.60
CA SER A 56 3.54 -2.66 -5.62
C SER A 56 3.67 -1.31 -6.33
N ARG A 57 2.54 -0.66 -6.65
CA ARG A 57 2.56 0.68 -7.26
C ARG A 57 3.14 1.73 -6.31
N ALA A 58 2.76 1.69 -5.05
CA ALA A 58 3.28 2.62 -4.05
C ALA A 58 4.80 2.43 -3.88
N ASP A 59 5.27 1.20 -3.84
CA ASP A 59 6.70 0.89 -3.76
C ASP A 59 7.44 1.39 -4.99
N ALA A 60 6.90 1.20 -6.18
CA ALA A 60 7.52 1.68 -7.42
C ALA A 60 7.67 3.20 -7.41
N VAL A 61 6.66 3.93 -6.98
CA VAL A 61 6.72 5.39 -6.88
C VAL A 61 7.76 5.81 -5.84
N SER A 62 7.72 5.22 -4.65
CA SER A 62 8.65 5.52 -3.57
C SER A 62 10.09 5.25 -3.98
N ASP A 63 10.35 4.12 -4.60
CA ASP A 63 11.69 3.73 -5.04
C ASP A 63 12.20 4.66 -6.13
N ALA A 64 11.37 5.04 -7.09
CA ALA A 64 11.74 5.97 -8.16
C ALA A 64 12.08 7.35 -7.60
N VAL A 65 11.27 7.84 -6.65
CA VAL A 65 11.53 9.13 -5.99
C VAL A 65 12.84 9.07 -5.21
N SER A 66 13.03 8.01 -4.43
CA SER A 66 14.24 7.84 -3.62
C SER A 66 15.49 7.80 -4.50
N ALA A 67 15.45 7.06 -5.60
CA ALA A 67 16.56 6.97 -6.54
C ALA A 67 16.90 8.34 -7.14
N GLN A 68 15.89 9.10 -7.54
CA GLN A 68 16.10 10.42 -8.13
C GLN A 68 16.66 11.41 -7.11
N LEU A 69 16.14 11.43 -5.89
CA LEU A 69 16.65 12.31 -4.83
C LEU A 69 18.10 11.99 -4.49
N ARG A 70 18.47 10.72 -4.47
CA ARG A 70 19.86 10.30 -4.21
C ARG A 70 20.82 10.70 -5.34
N GLN A 71 20.36 10.67 -6.59
CA GLN A 71 21.18 11.11 -7.73
C GLN A 71 21.47 12.59 -7.69
N GLU A 72 20.56 13.39 -7.16
CA GLU A 72 20.70 14.84 -7.06
C GLU A 72 21.58 15.28 -5.89
N ALA A 73 21.91 14.37 -5.02
CA ALA A 73 22.78 14.64 -3.90
C ALA A 73 24.25 14.68 -4.35
#